data_5e3d48cdf436959aadd8f7b8323182a8
#
_entry.id   5e3d48cdf436959aadd8f7b8323182a8
#
_cell.length_a   1.000
_cell.length_b   1.000
_cell.length_c   1.000
_cell.angle_alpha   90.00
_cell.angle_beta   90.00
_cell.angle_gamma   90.00
#
_symmetry.space_group_name_H-M   'P 1'
#
loop_
_entity.id
_entity.type
_entity.pdbx_description
1 polymer ?
#
loop_
_entity_poly.entity_id
_entity_poly.type
_entity_poly.pdbx_seq_one_letter_code
_entity_poly.pdbx_strand_id
1 'polypeptide(L)' 'MRSRVLIDKGDFYTIPELAKLLGISRISVFRRVGNGSIKGQKFGRDFVIFKSDIDVAKIKSILRK' A
#
# COMPACT_ATOMS: atom_id res chain seq x y z
N MET A 1 -18.73 -15.96 4.22
CA MET A 1 -18.33 -15.54 4.37
C MET A 1 -17.54 -15.22 4.66
N ARG A 2 -17.16 -15.05 4.68
CA ARG A 2 -16.50 -14.65 4.89
C ARG A 2 -15.92 -14.08 5.67
N SER A 3 -15.68 -13.95 6.18
CA SER A 3 -15.31 -13.35 6.79
C SER A 3 -14.54 -12.93 7.26
N ARG A 4 -14.16 -12.74 7.31
CA ARG A 4 -13.44 -12.29 7.64
C ARG A 4 -13.08 -11.32 7.96
N VAL A 5 -13.36 -10.96 7.95
CA VAL A 5 -12.85 -9.96 8.07
C VAL A 5 -12.56 -9.23 9.21
N LEU A 6 -11.53 -9.27 9.77
CA LEU A 6 -11.13 -8.59 10.93
C LEU A 6 -10.44 -7.29 10.61
N ILE A 7 -10.02 -7.11 9.40
CA ILE A 7 -9.34 -5.90 8.99
C ILE A 7 -10.33 -4.96 8.34
N ASP A 8 -10.46 -3.80 8.94
CA ASP A 8 -11.33 -2.78 8.41
C ASP A 8 -10.66 -2.16 7.19
N LYS A 9 -11.44 -1.99 6.15
CA LYS A 9 -10.93 -1.41 4.93
C LYS A 9 -10.34 -0.04 5.14
N GLY A 10 -10.77 0.67 6.17
CA GLY A 10 -10.24 1.98 6.47
C GLY A 10 -8.83 1.96 7.04
N ASP A 11 -8.32 0.80 7.40
CA ASP A 11 -7.03 0.70 8.08
C ASP A 11 -5.87 0.40 7.16
N PHE A 12 -6.13 0.11 5.91
CA PHE A 12 -5.03 -0.23 5.01
C PHE A 12 -5.37 0.15 3.58
N TYR A 13 -4.33 0.16 2.75
CA TYR A 13 -4.46 0.34 1.32
C TYR A 13 -4.07 -0.95 0.63
N THR A 14 -4.74 -1.24 -0.48
CA THR A 14 -4.26 -2.28 -1.39
C THR A 14 -3.27 -1.65 -2.35
N ILE A 15 -2.56 -2.47 -3.12
CA ILE A 15 -1.61 -1.95 -4.08
C ILE A 15 -2.28 -1.06 -5.13
N PRO A 16 -3.41 -1.47 -5.74
CA PRO A 16 -4.06 -0.57 -6.70
C PRO A 16 -4.51 0.74 -6.07
N GLU A 17 -5.02 0.69 -4.85
CA GLU A 17 -5.46 1.91 -4.18
C GLU A 17 -4.31 2.85 -3.91
N LEU A 18 -3.20 2.30 -3.42
CA LEU A 18 -2.06 3.13 -3.12
C LEU A 18 -1.44 3.70 -4.39
N ALA A 19 -1.40 2.91 -5.45
CA ALA A 19 -0.88 3.39 -6.72
C ALA A 19 -1.67 4.60 -7.20
N LYS A 20 -2.98 4.52 -7.08
CA LYS A 20 -3.84 5.62 -7.47
C LYS A 20 -3.61 6.85 -6.61
N LEU A 21 -3.46 6.65 -5.33
CA LEU A 21 -3.18 7.77 -4.42
C LEU A 21 -1.86 8.43 -4.72
N LEU A 22 -0.86 7.64 -5.04
CA LEU A 22 0.48 8.16 -5.28
C LEU A 22 0.67 8.64 -6.71
N GLY A 23 -0.24 8.29 -7.60
CA GLY A 23 -0.12 8.69 -8.99
C GLY A 23 0.95 7.93 -9.74
N ILE A 24 1.19 6.68 -9.38
CA ILE A 24 2.19 5.85 -10.04
C ILE A 24 1.56 4.52 -10.40
N SER A 25 2.26 3.70 -11.13
CA SER A 25 1.74 2.41 -11.56
C SER A 25 1.73 1.42 -10.41
N ARG A 26 0.90 0.40 -10.54
CA ARG A 26 0.87 -0.67 -9.55
C ARG A 26 2.20 -1.41 -9.48
N ILE A 27 2.84 -1.53 -10.61
CA ILE A 27 4.14 -2.18 -10.66
C ILE A 27 5.15 -1.40 -9.82
N SER A 28 5.09 -0.07 -9.91
CA SER A 28 5.98 0.77 -9.10
C SER A 28 5.74 0.58 -7.62
N VAL A 29 4.46 0.52 -7.21
CA VAL A 29 4.14 0.29 -5.81
C VAL A 29 4.64 -1.08 -5.37
N PHE A 30 4.36 -2.09 -6.18
CA PHE A 30 4.76 -3.45 -5.86
C PHE A 30 6.28 -3.54 -5.69
N ARG A 31 7.00 -2.89 -6.56
CA ARG A 31 8.45 -2.88 -6.50
C ARG A 31 8.97 -2.21 -5.23
N ARG A 32 8.34 -1.10 -4.85
CA ARG A 32 8.72 -0.39 -3.64
C ARG A 32 8.42 -1.19 -2.38
N VAL A 33 7.33 -1.92 -2.40
CA VAL A 33 7.04 -2.83 -1.30
C VAL A 33 8.08 -3.93 -1.24
N GLY A 34 8.44 -4.45 -2.40
CA GLY A 34 9.42 -5.53 -2.47
C GLY A 34 10.81 -5.13 -2.00
N ASN A 35 11.22 -3.88 -2.25
CA ASN A 35 12.55 -3.45 -1.84
C ASN A 35 12.57 -2.76 -0.48
N GLY A 36 11.42 -2.71 0.20
CA GLY A 36 11.37 -2.15 1.54
C GLY A 36 11.14 -0.66 1.62
N SER A 37 11.00 0.02 0.48
CA SER A 37 10.72 1.46 0.50
C SER A 37 9.35 1.76 1.07
N ILE A 38 8.40 0.86 0.83
CA ILE A 38 7.06 0.96 1.39
C ILE A 38 6.86 -0.28 2.23
N LYS A 39 6.48 -0.06 3.48
CA LYS A 39 6.26 -1.17 4.38
C LYS A 39 4.92 -1.80 4.10
N GLY A 40 4.93 -3.03 3.65
CA GLY A 40 3.71 -3.74 3.33
C GLY A 40 3.71 -5.11 3.97
N GLN A 41 2.52 -5.69 4.05
CA GLN A 41 2.34 -7.03 4.59
C GLN A 41 1.72 -7.91 3.52
N LYS A 42 2.16 -9.13 3.45
CA LYS A 42 1.63 -10.06 2.47
C LYS A 42 0.56 -10.93 3.11
N PHE A 43 -0.60 -10.95 2.50
CA PHE A 43 -1.70 -11.81 2.93
C PHE A 43 -2.08 -12.68 1.73
N GLY A 44 -1.66 -13.93 1.77
CA GLY A 44 -1.90 -14.81 0.67
C GLY A 44 -1.19 -14.31 -0.57
N ARG A 45 -1.95 -13.95 -1.59
CA ARG A 45 -1.39 -13.43 -2.82
C ARG A 45 -1.31 -11.93 -2.86
N ASP A 46 -1.95 -11.28 -1.91
CA ASP A 46 -2.09 -9.83 -1.94
C ASP A 46 -1.17 -9.18 -0.94
N PHE A 47 -0.86 -7.92 -1.22
CA PHE A 47 -0.16 -7.09 -0.25
C PHE A 47 -1.12 -6.04 0.27
N VAL A 48 -1.00 -5.73 1.54
CA VAL A 48 -1.73 -4.61 2.13
C VAL A 48 -0.73 -3.71 2.82
N ILE A 49 -1.00 -2.42 2.76
CA ILE A 49 -0.14 -1.43 3.38
C ILE A 49 -0.97 -0.72 4.44
N PHE A 50 -0.65 -0.96 5.69
CA PHE A 50 -1.41 -0.35 6.79
C PHE A 50 -1.16 1.15 6.82
N LYS A 51 -2.21 1.90 7.02
CA LYS A 51 -2.12 3.35 7.05
C LYS A 51 -1.18 3.86 8.12
N SER A 52 -1.08 3.13 9.21
CA SER A 52 -0.18 3.53 10.30
C SER A 52 1.29 3.31 9.94
N ASP A 53 1.56 2.53 8.91
CA ASP A 53 2.93 2.22 8.51
C ASP A 53 3.42 3.09 7.37
N ILE A 54 2.59 3.95 6.83
CA ILE A 54 2.94 4.73 5.66
C ILE A 54 2.46 6.16 5.80
N ASP A 55 3.28 7.08 5.35
CA ASP A 55 2.90 8.48 5.27
C ASP A 55 2.78 8.82 3.79
N VAL A 56 1.57 8.83 3.31
CA VAL A 56 1.31 9.06 1.90
C VAL A 56 1.81 10.43 1.46
N ALA A 57 1.63 11.43 2.29
CA ALA A 57 2.08 12.77 1.94
C ALA A 57 3.58 12.82 1.79
N LYS A 58 4.29 12.14 2.66
CA LYS A 58 5.74 12.11 2.60
C LYS A 58 6.23 11.41 1.34
N ILE A 59 5.60 10.28 1.02
CA ILE A 59 5.98 9.53 -0.16
C ILE A 59 5.68 10.31 -1.42
N LYS A 60 4.54 10.97 -1.48
CA LYS A 60 4.20 11.80 -2.62
C LYS A 60 5.22 12.91 -2.80
N SER A 61 5.68 13.48 -1.73
CA SER A 61 6.69 14.52 -1.79
C SER A 61 7.99 13.99 -2.40
N ILE A 62 8.38 12.79 -2.02
CA ILE A 62 9.58 12.17 -2.57
C ILE A 62 9.41 11.88 -4.05
N LEU A 63 8.24 11.38 -4.43
CA LEU A 63 7.99 11.00 -5.82
C LEU A 63 7.89 12.20 -6.75
N ARG A 64 7.53 13.34 -6.20
CA ARG A 64 7.34 14.52 -7.04
C ARG A 64 8.63 15.09 -7.55
N LYS A 65 9.71 14.71 -6.98
CA LYS A 65 10.97 15.20 -7.49
C LYS A 65 11.19 14.82 -8.91
#